data_aad9b5bc6e8019cfa34b7fb2d5b78b42
#
_entry.id   aad9b5bc6e8019cfa34b7fb2d5b78b42
#
_cell.length_a   1.000
_cell.length_b   1.000
_cell.length_c   1.000
_cell.angle_alpha   90.00
_cell.angle_beta   90.00
_cell.angle_gamma   90.00
#
_symmetry.space_group_name_H-M   'P 1'
#
loop_
_entity.id
_entity.type
_entity.pdbx_description
1 polymer ?
#
loop_
_entity_poly.entity_id
_entity_poly.type
_entity_poly.pdbx_seq_one_letter_code
_entity_poly.pdbx_strand_id
1 'polypeptide(L)'
;MCPGECKDRMADAFTKFGRVPILRRTRVAPPDDPAFRGRTRAPFWASGGLVHDGRGHVVFVRTGRPSAGGQWFTPGGLLEKGETTDAGLRREVREEIGIELTDPVLTRIIHEALTDGDRTRHGYFAQFIARAGSTELRPGREVVEARWFDALPDDLAFRDDYQEDFSRVRTAARF
;
A
#
# COMPACT_ATOMS: atom_id res chain seq x y z
N MET A 1 25.12 -0.59 -3.04
CA MET A 1 24.55 0.65 -3.59
C MET A 1 23.54 0.24 -4.64
N CYS A 2 22.24 0.52 -4.45
CA CYS A 2 21.29 0.60 -5.55
C CYS A 2 20.96 2.07 -5.77
N PRO A 3 21.87 2.85 -6.38
CA PRO A 3 21.69 4.29 -6.47
C PRO A 3 20.65 4.72 -7.51
N GLY A 4 20.28 3.82 -8.42
CA GLY A 4 19.36 4.06 -9.52
C GLY A 4 17.89 3.78 -9.17
N GLU A 5 17.59 2.59 -8.66
CA GLU A 5 16.22 2.09 -8.59
C GLU A 5 15.24 2.93 -7.75
N CYS A 6 15.67 3.50 -6.62
CA CYS A 6 14.76 4.29 -5.79
C CYS A 6 14.51 5.70 -6.34
N LYS A 7 15.52 6.32 -6.93
CA LYS A 7 15.35 7.62 -7.61
C LYS A 7 14.49 7.47 -8.85
N ASP A 8 14.69 6.38 -9.58
CA ASP A 8 13.94 6.10 -10.80
C ASP A 8 12.45 5.86 -10.52
N ARG A 9 12.11 5.11 -9.46
CA ARG A 9 10.71 4.88 -9.04
C ARG A 9 10.01 6.17 -8.61
N MET A 10 10.68 7.02 -7.85
CA MET A 10 10.13 8.31 -7.43
C MET A 10 9.93 9.24 -8.64
N ALA A 11 10.94 9.31 -9.52
CA ALA A 11 10.87 10.11 -10.73
C ALA A 11 9.78 9.62 -11.69
N ASP A 12 9.67 8.31 -11.87
CA ASP A 12 8.62 7.68 -12.67
C ASP A 12 7.23 8.01 -12.12
N ALA A 13 7.02 7.79 -10.81
CA ALA A 13 5.76 8.08 -10.16
C ALA A 13 5.36 9.56 -10.31
N PHE A 14 6.29 10.50 -10.12
CA PHE A 14 6.01 11.93 -10.28
C PHE A 14 5.79 12.34 -11.74
N THR A 15 6.46 11.69 -12.68
CA THR A 15 6.23 11.93 -14.12
C THR A 15 4.83 11.48 -14.52
N LYS A 16 4.40 10.32 -14.01
CA LYS A 16 3.12 9.71 -14.38
C LYS A 16 1.91 10.32 -13.67
N PHE A 17 2.05 10.61 -12.37
CA PHE A 17 0.93 11.01 -11.50
C PHE A 17 1.01 12.46 -11.01
N GLY A 18 2.09 13.18 -11.34
CA GLY A 18 2.36 14.49 -10.76
C GLY A 18 3.05 14.40 -9.38
N ARG A 19 3.47 15.55 -8.87
CA ARG A 19 4.09 15.64 -7.54
C ARG A 19 3.03 15.50 -6.45
N VAL A 20 3.31 14.66 -5.48
CA VAL A 20 2.47 14.43 -4.29
C VAL A 20 3.27 14.70 -3.02
N PRO A 21 2.61 14.89 -1.87
CA PRO A 21 3.30 15.01 -0.58
C PRO A 21 4.16 13.78 -0.28
N ILE A 22 5.34 14.02 0.29
CA ILE A 22 6.18 12.98 0.88
C ILE A 22 6.11 13.13 2.40
N LEU A 23 5.42 12.20 3.05
CA LEU A 23 5.39 12.13 4.51
C LEU A 23 6.60 11.37 5.00
N ARG A 24 7.22 11.84 6.09
CA ARG A 24 8.34 11.17 6.73
C ARG A 24 7.99 10.77 8.14
N ARG A 25 8.27 9.53 8.49
CA ARG A 25 8.10 9.05 9.87
C ARG A 25 9.18 8.06 10.26
N THR A 26 9.41 7.94 11.56
CA THR A 26 10.22 6.88 12.15
C THR A 26 9.30 5.96 12.93
N ARG A 27 9.48 4.65 12.77
CA ARG A 27 8.74 3.63 13.49
C ARG A 27 9.70 2.65 14.12
N VAL A 28 9.48 2.37 15.39
CA VAL A 28 10.17 1.26 16.07
C VAL A 28 9.50 -0.04 15.64
N ALA A 29 10.30 -0.98 15.20
CA ALA A 29 9.86 -2.30 14.80
C ALA A 29 10.57 -3.36 15.65
N PRO A 30 9.95 -4.52 15.88
CA PRO A 30 10.62 -5.60 16.60
C PRO A 30 11.83 -6.09 15.79
N PRO A 31 12.87 -6.62 16.48
CA PRO A 31 14.12 -7.06 15.82
C PRO A 31 13.90 -8.17 14.77
N ASP A 32 12.82 -8.93 14.89
CA ASP A 32 12.43 -10.00 13.97
C ASP A 32 11.53 -9.54 12.82
N ASP A 33 11.24 -8.23 12.72
CA ASP A 33 10.45 -7.65 11.62
C ASP A 33 11.05 -8.08 10.27
N PRO A 34 10.21 -8.56 9.34
CA PRO A 34 10.66 -8.98 8.01
C PRO A 34 11.50 -7.94 7.27
N ALA A 35 11.27 -6.65 7.54
CA ALA A 35 12.06 -5.56 6.96
C ALA A 35 13.55 -5.64 7.30
N PHE A 36 13.94 -6.29 8.41
CA PHE A 36 15.34 -6.48 8.80
C PHE A 36 15.95 -7.79 8.30
N ARG A 37 15.17 -8.63 7.61
CA ARG A 37 15.68 -9.87 7.01
C ARG A 37 16.49 -9.56 5.77
N GLY A 38 17.66 -10.17 5.66
CA GLY A 38 18.55 -10.02 4.50
C GLY A 38 19.64 -8.96 4.66
N ARG A 39 20.59 -8.97 3.70
CA ARG A 39 21.81 -8.15 3.74
C ARG A 39 21.74 -6.85 2.96
N THR A 40 20.63 -6.54 2.30
CA THR A 40 20.55 -5.34 1.46
C THR A 40 20.36 -4.09 2.31
N ARG A 41 21.21 -3.10 2.10
CA ARG A 41 21.06 -1.75 2.67
C ARG A 41 20.18 -0.84 1.81
N ALA A 42 19.76 -1.32 0.66
CA ALA A 42 18.89 -0.55 -0.24
C ALA A 42 17.51 -0.33 0.41
N PRO A 43 16.92 0.85 0.25
CA PRO A 43 15.54 1.07 0.63
C PRO A 43 14.61 0.08 -0.09
N PHE A 44 13.60 -0.42 0.62
CA PHE A 44 12.54 -1.18 -0.02
C PHE A 44 11.44 -0.23 -0.52
N TRP A 45 10.69 -0.68 -1.51
CA TRP A 45 9.50 -0.01 -1.99
C TRP A 45 8.30 -0.94 -1.88
N ALA A 46 7.19 -0.34 -1.52
CA ALA A 46 5.89 -0.98 -1.52
C ALA A 46 4.85 -0.06 -2.15
N SER A 47 3.76 -0.62 -2.62
CA SER A 47 2.59 0.14 -3.07
C SER A 47 1.32 -0.51 -2.58
N GLY A 48 0.32 0.30 -2.36
CA GLY A 48 -1.00 -0.13 -1.90
C GLY A 48 -1.92 1.06 -1.76
N GLY A 49 -3.11 0.85 -1.24
CA GLY A 49 -4.03 1.95 -0.99
C GLY A 49 -5.49 1.56 -1.06
N LEU A 50 -6.36 2.56 -1.17
CA LEU A 50 -7.79 2.36 -1.19
C LEU A 50 -8.27 1.92 -2.58
N VAL A 51 -8.79 0.72 -2.66
CA VAL A 51 -9.48 0.21 -3.86
C VAL A 51 -10.98 0.33 -3.62
N HIS A 52 -11.68 1.11 -4.47
CA HIS A 52 -13.09 1.45 -4.27
C HIS A 52 -13.98 0.95 -5.41
N ASP A 53 -15.25 0.71 -5.10
CA ASP A 53 -16.28 0.21 -6.05
C ASP A 53 -16.94 1.32 -6.89
N GLY A 54 -16.60 2.57 -6.66
CA GLY A 54 -17.25 3.74 -7.26
C GLY A 54 -18.55 4.16 -6.55
N ARG A 55 -18.98 3.44 -5.52
CA ARG A 55 -20.21 3.71 -4.73
C ARG A 55 -19.88 4.16 -3.30
N GLY A 56 -18.59 4.33 -3.00
CA GLY A 56 -18.11 4.77 -1.69
C GLY A 56 -17.69 3.64 -0.76
N HIS A 57 -17.71 2.38 -1.20
CA HIS A 57 -17.12 1.28 -0.46
C HIS A 57 -15.66 1.09 -0.88
N VAL A 58 -14.86 0.64 0.06
CA VAL A 58 -13.44 0.29 -0.12
C VAL A 58 -13.18 -1.13 0.35
N VAL A 59 -12.24 -1.82 -0.28
CA VAL A 59 -11.91 -3.19 0.10
C VAL A 59 -10.70 -3.20 1.03
N PHE A 60 -10.79 -4.04 2.06
CA PHE A 60 -9.67 -4.38 2.93
C PHE A 60 -9.48 -5.89 2.99
N VAL A 61 -8.26 -6.30 3.32
CA VAL A 61 -7.83 -7.69 3.42
C VAL A 61 -7.27 -8.01 4.80
N ARG A 62 -7.43 -9.24 5.23
CA ARG A 62 -6.69 -9.84 6.35
C ARG A 62 -5.79 -10.93 5.81
N THR A 63 -4.57 -10.99 6.29
CA THR A 63 -3.61 -12.02 5.92
C THR A 63 -3.39 -13.00 7.04
N GLY A 64 -3.00 -14.24 6.71
CA GLY A 64 -2.66 -15.26 7.69
C GLY A 64 -1.30 -15.06 8.36
N ARG A 65 -0.60 -13.95 8.12
CA ARG A 65 0.72 -13.68 8.70
C ARG A 65 0.59 -13.38 10.20
N PRO A 66 1.32 -14.06 11.09
CA PRO A 66 1.28 -13.77 12.53
C PRO A 66 1.62 -12.32 12.87
N SER A 67 2.58 -11.72 12.14
CA SER A 67 2.98 -10.31 12.30
C SER A 67 1.89 -9.30 11.96
N ALA A 68 0.85 -9.70 11.24
CA ALA A 68 -0.29 -8.85 10.90
C ALA A 68 -1.28 -8.70 12.09
N GLY A 69 -1.17 -9.53 13.14
CA GLY A 69 -2.01 -9.42 14.34
C GLY A 69 -3.52 -9.52 14.08
N GLY A 70 -3.94 -10.05 12.93
CA GLY A 70 -5.35 -10.14 12.55
C GLY A 70 -5.99 -8.81 12.12
N GLN A 71 -5.20 -7.73 11.99
CA GLN A 71 -5.69 -6.43 11.53
C GLN A 71 -6.13 -6.47 10.07
N TRP A 72 -6.97 -5.52 9.70
CA TRP A 72 -7.25 -5.20 8.30
C TRP A 72 -6.11 -4.39 7.70
N PHE A 73 -5.86 -4.60 6.42
CA PHE A 73 -4.90 -3.86 5.61
C PHE A 73 -5.55 -3.43 4.30
N THR A 74 -5.03 -2.38 3.71
CA THR A 74 -5.29 -2.09 2.30
C THR A 74 -4.59 -3.12 1.43
N PRO A 75 -5.15 -3.52 0.28
CA PRO A 75 -4.42 -4.35 -0.67
C PRO A 75 -3.12 -3.69 -1.11
N GLY A 76 -2.06 -4.49 -1.21
CA GLY A 76 -0.74 -4.01 -1.62
C GLY A 76 0.41 -4.79 -1.01
N GLY A 77 1.62 -4.51 -1.49
CA GLY A 77 2.81 -5.20 -1.03
C GLY A 77 4.11 -4.64 -1.59
N LEU A 78 5.17 -5.41 -1.45
CA LEU A 78 6.51 -5.02 -1.89
C LEU A 78 6.62 -5.04 -3.42
N LEU A 79 7.30 -4.03 -3.96
CA LEU A 79 7.61 -3.97 -5.38
C LEU A 79 8.70 -4.96 -5.75
N GLU A 80 8.52 -5.63 -6.86
CA GLU A 80 9.54 -6.48 -7.48
C GLU A 80 10.62 -5.64 -8.17
N LYS A 81 11.72 -6.30 -8.52
CA LYS A 81 12.83 -5.66 -9.23
C LYS A 81 12.37 -5.12 -10.59
N GLY A 82 12.62 -3.84 -10.85
CA GLY A 82 12.24 -3.17 -12.09
C GLY A 82 10.76 -2.78 -12.19
N GLU A 83 9.96 -3.07 -11.18
CA GLU A 83 8.54 -2.76 -11.16
C GLU A 83 8.29 -1.29 -10.77
N THR A 84 7.38 -0.63 -11.49
CA THR A 84 6.90 0.72 -11.15
C THR A 84 5.87 0.65 -10.02
N THR A 85 5.59 1.78 -9.36
CA THR A 85 4.69 1.80 -8.21
C THR A 85 3.26 1.36 -8.55
N ASP A 86 2.75 1.76 -9.70
CA ASP A 86 1.41 1.38 -10.14
C ASP A 86 1.35 -0.04 -10.71
N ALA A 87 2.42 -0.53 -11.34
CA ALA A 87 2.51 -1.91 -11.78
C ALA A 87 2.46 -2.87 -10.58
N GLY A 88 3.23 -2.55 -9.51
CA GLY A 88 3.20 -3.31 -8.27
C GLY A 88 1.83 -3.29 -7.59
N LEU A 89 1.20 -2.11 -7.52
CA LEU A 89 -0.18 -2.01 -7.01
C LEU A 89 -1.14 -2.95 -7.77
N ARG A 90 -1.11 -2.91 -9.11
CA ARG A 90 -1.98 -3.74 -9.95
C ARG A 90 -1.73 -5.22 -9.76
N ARG A 91 -0.46 -5.63 -9.68
CA ARG A 91 -0.08 -7.03 -9.44
C ARG A 91 -0.57 -7.49 -8.07
N GLU A 92 -0.28 -6.76 -7.00
CA GLU A 92 -0.68 -7.12 -5.64
C GLU A 92 -2.21 -7.21 -5.51
N VAL A 93 -2.95 -6.24 -6.01
CA VAL A 93 -4.42 -6.26 -5.97
C VAL A 93 -5.00 -7.46 -6.73
N ARG A 94 -4.42 -7.80 -7.89
CA ARG A 94 -4.83 -9.00 -8.64
C ARG A 94 -4.51 -10.29 -7.86
N GLU A 95 -3.34 -10.37 -7.25
CA GLU A 95 -2.90 -11.54 -6.47
C GLU A 95 -3.67 -11.70 -5.18
N GLU A 96 -3.98 -10.60 -4.49
CA GLU A 96 -4.66 -10.64 -3.19
C GLU A 96 -6.18 -10.78 -3.28
N ILE A 97 -6.82 -10.12 -4.24
CA ILE A 97 -8.29 -10.06 -4.31
C ILE A 97 -8.89 -10.34 -5.71
N GLY A 98 -8.05 -10.63 -6.71
CA GLY A 98 -8.51 -11.03 -8.05
C GLY A 98 -9.13 -9.91 -8.88
N ILE A 99 -8.86 -8.65 -8.55
CA ILE A 99 -9.46 -7.48 -9.21
C ILE A 99 -8.43 -6.77 -10.10
N GLU A 100 -8.87 -6.38 -11.30
CA GLU A 100 -8.15 -5.43 -12.15
C GLU A 100 -8.52 -3.99 -11.75
N LEU A 101 -7.53 -3.11 -11.72
CA LEU A 101 -7.70 -1.72 -11.35
C LEU A 101 -7.86 -0.81 -12.56
N THR A 102 -8.69 0.20 -12.42
CA THR A 102 -8.76 1.35 -13.31
C THR A 102 -8.39 2.63 -12.57
N ASP A 103 -7.90 3.62 -13.31
CA ASP A 103 -7.69 5.00 -12.86
C ASP A 103 -6.94 5.15 -11.52
N PRO A 104 -5.76 4.52 -11.34
CA PRO A 104 -4.99 4.71 -10.12
C PRO A 104 -4.51 6.17 -10.01
N VAL A 105 -4.72 6.76 -8.85
CA VAL A 105 -4.27 8.10 -8.48
C VAL A 105 -3.30 7.97 -7.32
N LEU A 106 -2.06 8.41 -7.50
CA LEU A 106 -1.09 8.51 -6.42
C LEU A 106 -1.48 9.67 -5.51
N THR A 107 -1.66 9.43 -4.22
CA THR A 107 -2.09 10.47 -3.27
C THR A 107 -0.94 10.99 -2.42
N ARG A 108 0.00 10.11 -2.07
CA ARG A 108 1.22 10.45 -1.31
C ARG A 108 2.27 9.38 -1.40
N ILE A 109 3.49 9.73 -0.97
CA ILE A 109 4.55 8.75 -0.71
C ILE A 109 4.90 8.85 0.77
N ILE A 110 4.98 7.72 1.47
CA ILE A 110 5.41 7.66 2.86
C ILE A 110 6.84 7.13 2.88
N HIS A 111 7.78 7.96 3.35
CA HIS A 111 9.14 7.54 3.65
C HIS A 111 9.22 7.13 5.11
N GLU A 112 9.42 5.86 5.36
CA GLU A 112 9.50 5.29 6.69
C GLU A 112 10.93 4.88 7.02
N ALA A 113 11.44 5.34 8.17
CA ALA A 113 12.65 4.84 8.79
C ALA A 113 12.25 3.83 9.87
N LEU A 114 12.46 2.55 9.60
CA LEU A 114 12.23 1.47 10.57
C LEU A 114 13.50 1.28 11.40
N THR A 115 13.38 1.28 12.72
CA THR A 115 14.50 1.01 13.63
C THR A 115 14.15 -0.03 14.67
N ASP A 116 15.08 -0.92 14.98
CA ASP A 116 15.00 -1.84 16.12
C ASP A 116 15.86 -1.38 17.31
N GLY A 117 16.37 -0.14 17.23
CA GLY A 117 17.30 0.46 18.18
C GLY A 117 18.76 0.45 17.69
N ASP A 118 19.20 -0.66 17.12
CA ASP A 118 20.59 -0.83 16.63
C ASP A 118 20.72 -0.61 15.13
N ARG A 119 19.67 -0.99 14.38
CA ARG A 119 19.64 -0.91 12.92
C ARG A 119 18.52 0.03 12.46
N THR A 120 18.75 0.71 11.36
CA THR A 120 17.70 1.48 10.68
C THR A 120 17.61 1.04 9.23
N ARG A 121 16.40 0.79 8.77
CA ARG A 121 16.08 0.47 7.39
C ARG A 121 15.07 1.46 6.84
N HIS A 122 15.35 2.00 5.67
CA HIS A 122 14.44 2.92 4.99
C HIS A 122 13.52 2.18 4.03
N GLY A 123 12.27 2.60 3.96
CA GLY A 123 11.29 2.14 3.01
C GLY A 123 10.46 3.29 2.45
N TYR A 124 9.89 3.08 1.29
CA TYR A 124 8.95 3.98 0.65
C TYR A 124 7.66 3.23 0.35
N PHE A 125 6.53 3.82 0.70
CA PHE A 125 5.21 3.32 0.39
C PHE A 125 4.48 4.32 -0.51
N ALA A 126 4.18 3.91 -1.74
CA ALA A 126 3.37 4.69 -2.66
C ALA A 126 1.89 4.40 -2.38
N GLN A 127 1.17 5.40 -1.86
CA GLN A 127 -0.24 5.28 -1.50
C GLN A 127 -1.13 5.76 -2.62
N PHE A 128 -2.10 4.93 -2.99
CA PHE A 128 -3.01 5.16 -4.09
C PHE A 128 -4.48 5.14 -3.67
N ILE A 129 -5.29 5.80 -4.48
CA ILE A 129 -6.72 5.52 -4.64
C ILE A 129 -6.88 4.92 -6.03
N ALA A 130 -7.61 3.82 -6.17
CA ALA A 130 -7.88 3.21 -7.46
C ALA A 130 -9.30 2.63 -7.52
N ARG A 131 -9.92 2.67 -8.69
CA ARG A 131 -11.23 2.07 -8.90
C ARG A 131 -11.09 0.59 -9.25
N ALA A 132 -11.95 -0.24 -8.65
CA ALA A 132 -12.08 -1.64 -8.98
C ALA A 132 -12.81 -1.81 -10.32
N GLY A 133 -12.30 -2.64 -11.21
CA GLY A 133 -12.97 -3.02 -12.44
C GLY A 133 -14.13 -4.00 -12.23
N SER A 134 -14.19 -4.62 -11.06
CA SER A 134 -15.22 -5.57 -10.63
C SER A 134 -15.41 -5.50 -9.12
N THR A 135 -16.59 -5.86 -8.62
CA THR A 135 -16.84 -5.99 -7.17
C THR A 135 -16.74 -7.42 -6.66
N GLU A 136 -16.51 -8.38 -7.53
CA GLU A 136 -16.34 -9.80 -7.18
C GLU A 136 -14.94 -10.02 -6.60
N LEU A 137 -14.88 -10.30 -5.29
CA LEU A 137 -13.63 -10.59 -4.58
C LEU A 137 -13.27 -12.06 -4.74
N ARG A 138 -12.01 -12.31 -5.10
CA ARG A 138 -11.41 -13.64 -5.19
C ARG A 138 -10.14 -13.67 -4.35
N PRO A 139 -10.24 -13.92 -3.03
CA PRO A 139 -9.09 -13.91 -2.14
C PRO A 139 -7.99 -14.86 -2.62
N GLY A 140 -6.78 -14.35 -2.74
CA GLY A 140 -5.61 -15.13 -3.08
C GLY A 140 -5.10 -15.95 -1.91
N ARG A 141 -4.04 -16.71 -2.14
CA ARG A 141 -3.53 -17.71 -1.19
C ARG A 141 -3.12 -17.13 0.18
N GLU A 142 -2.60 -15.91 0.19
CA GLU A 142 -2.13 -15.26 1.43
C GLU A 142 -3.23 -14.49 2.18
N VAL A 143 -4.39 -14.30 1.55
CA VAL A 143 -5.53 -13.56 2.08
C VAL A 143 -6.53 -14.53 2.72
N VAL A 144 -6.73 -14.38 4.02
CA VAL A 144 -7.71 -15.21 4.76
C VAL A 144 -9.12 -14.61 4.72
N GLU A 145 -9.22 -13.31 4.53
CA GLU A 145 -10.49 -12.60 4.42
C GLU A 145 -10.33 -11.33 3.56
N ALA A 146 -11.28 -11.06 2.68
CA ALA A 146 -11.40 -9.80 1.94
C ALA A 146 -12.85 -9.35 1.95
N ARG A 147 -13.10 -8.07 2.26
CA ARG A 147 -14.47 -7.51 2.30
C ARG A 147 -14.51 -6.06 1.85
N TRP A 148 -15.67 -5.65 1.34
CA TRP A 148 -16.03 -4.28 1.11
C TRP A 148 -16.56 -3.63 2.38
N PHE A 149 -16.15 -2.37 2.62
CA PHE A 149 -16.50 -1.57 3.79
C PHE A 149 -17.01 -0.21 3.36
N ASP A 150 -18.02 0.28 4.06
CA ASP A 150 -18.56 1.64 3.91
C ASP A 150 -17.95 2.64 4.91
N ALA A 151 -17.08 2.16 5.80
CA ALA A 151 -16.30 2.92 6.77
C ALA A 151 -14.91 2.30 6.96
N LEU A 152 -13.95 3.08 7.45
CA LEU A 152 -12.64 2.56 7.84
C LEU A 152 -12.78 1.71 9.11
N PRO A 153 -12.39 0.41 9.10
CA PRO A 153 -12.41 -0.42 10.29
C PRO A 153 -11.58 0.16 11.44
N ASP A 154 -12.00 -0.06 12.69
CA ASP A 154 -11.25 0.44 13.85
C ASP A 154 -9.89 -0.26 14.00
N ASP A 155 -9.81 -1.53 13.60
CA ASP A 155 -8.60 -2.34 13.59
C ASP A 155 -7.84 -2.31 12.25
N LEU A 156 -8.06 -1.28 11.42
CA LEU A 156 -7.29 -1.05 10.20
C LEU A 156 -5.86 -0.61 10.56
N ALA A 157 -4.88 -1.33 10.04
CA ALA A 157 -3.48 -0.93 10.16
C ALA A 157 -3.24 0.42 9.48
N PHE A 158 -2.54 1.31 10.16
CA PHE A 158 -2.25 2.67 9.69
C PHE A 158 -3.50 3.50 9.33
N ARG A 159 -4.58 3.30 10.04
CA ARG A 159 -5.90 3.87 9.77
C ARG A 159 -5.86 5.38 9.48
N ASP A 160 -5.05 6.13 10.23
CA ASP A 160 -4.95 7.59 10.09
C ASP A 160 -4.37 8.03 8.74
N ASP A 161 -3.52 7.21 8.12
CA ASP A 161 -2.96 7.49 6.79
C ASP A 161 -4.05 7.50 5.69
N TYR A 162 -5.20 6.85 5.94
CA TYR A 162 -6.27 6.67 4.96
C TYR A 162 -7.49 7.58 5.15
N GLN A 163 -7.58 8.36 6.21
CA GLN A 163 -8.73 9.20 6.54
C GLN A 163 -9.09 10.19 5.41
N GLU A 164 -8.09 10.91 4.93
CA GLU A 164 -8.27 11.89 3.86
C GLU A 164 -8.65 11.21 2.54
N ASP A 165 -7.96 10.15 2.17
CA ASP A 165 -8.22 9.40 0.94
C ASP A 165 -9.60 8.77 0.95
N PHE A 166 -10.04 8.23 2.09
CA PHE A 166 -11.40 7.71 2.25
C PHE A 166 -12.46 8.80 2.10
N SER A 167 -12.22 9.98 2.66
CA SER A 167 -13.10 11.12 2.49
C SER A 167 -13.25 11.53 1.02
N ARG A 168 -12.17 11.49 0.24
CA ARG A 168 -12.18 11.74 -1.21
C ARG A 168 -13.04 10.71 -1.95
N VAL A 169 -12.85 9.41 -1.63
CA VAL A 169 -13.66 8.31 -2.22
C VAL A 169 -15.15 8.53 -1.94
N ARG A 170 -15.51 8.86 -0.69
CA ARG A 170 -16.91 9.10 -0.29
C ARG A 170 -17.52 10.33 -0.97
N THR A 171 -16.75 11.37 -1.16
CA THR A 171 -17.22 12.60 -1.83
C THR A 171 -17.45 12.33 -3.31
N ALA A 172 -16.53 11.64 -3.99
CA ALA A 172 -16.66 11.31 -5.41
C ALA A 172 -17.85 10.38 -5.70
N ALA A 173 -18.24 9.54 -4.76
CA ALA A 173 -19.37 8.61 -4.92
C ALA A 173 -20.76 9.27 -4.81
N ARG A 174 -20.84 10.57 -4.45
CA ARG A 174 -22.12 11.32 -4.31
C ARG A 174 -22.56 12.04 -5.59
N PHE A 175 -21.71 12.02 -6.60
CA PHE A 175 -21.95 12.64 -7.91
C PHE A 175 -21.89 11.62 -9.05
#